data_8d2e21ea05487bf1da954f4ff7f6b5f5
#
_entry.id   8d2e21ea05487bf1da954f4ff7f6b5f5
#
_cell.length_a   1.000
_cell.length_b   1.000
_cell.length_c   1.000
_cell.angle_alpha   90.00
_cell.angle_beta   90.00
_cell.angle_gamma   90.00
#
_symmetry.space_group_name_H-M   'P 1'
#
loop_
_entity.id
_entity.type
_entity.pdbx_description
1 polymer ?
#
loop_
_entity_poly.entity_id
_entity_poly.type
_entity_poly.pdbx_seq_one_letter_code
_entity_poly.pdbx_strand_id
1 'polypeptide(L)'
;MNILLINGPNLNLLGTREPEIYGNKTLNDIEKDLTKAAQEKSINLECFQSNHQGEIVDKIQDSVKSIQGILINAGAFTHTSISIRDALIGSKIPFVELHISNIFSREEFRKESFLTDKAIGIISGFGISSYSLALEGIIGYLSSKD
;
A
#
# COMPACT_ATOMS: atom_id res chain seq x y z
N MET A 1 -16.40 3.51 7.08
CA MET A 1 -15.25 3.87 6.23
C MET A 1 -14.56 2.61 5.77
N ASN A 2 -14.36 2.48 4.48
CA ASN A 2 -13.73 1.32 3.86
C ASN A 2 -12.39 1.71 3.25
N ILE A 3 -11.34 1.00 3.64
CA ILE A 3 -9.97 1.23 3.16
C ILE A 3 -9.50 -0.04 2.47
N LEU A 4 -8.81 0.10 1.34
CA LEU A 4 -8.23 -0.99 0.58
C LEU A 4 -6.71 -0.97 0.73
N LEU A 5 -6.14 -2.09 1.17
CA LEU A 5 -4.70 -2.30 1.15
C LEU A 5 -4.34 -3.11 -0.10
N ILE A 6 -3.47 -2.54 -0.93
CA ILE A 6 -2.94 -3.21 -2.12
C ILE A 6 -1.47 -3.53 -1.90
N ASN A 7 -1.12 -4.78 -2.11
CA ASN A 7 0.28 -5.25 -2.11
C ASN A 7 0.63 -5.80 -3.50
N GLY A 8 1.77 -5.35 -4.01
CA GLY A 8 2.25 -5.70 -5.34
C GLY A 8 3.07 -6.99 -5.39
N PRO A 9 3.90 -7.13 -6.45
CA PRO A 9 4.58 -8.39 -6.73
C PRO A 9 5.58 -8.78 -5.66
N ASN A 10 5.68 -10.07 -5.44
CA ASN A 10 6.60 -10.72 -4.52
C ASN A 10 6.31 -10.47 -3.03
N LEU A 11 5.34 -9.63 -2.68
CA LEU A 11 4.98 -9.40 -1.29
C LEU A 11 4.29 -10.61 -0.65
N ASN A 12 3.74 -11.48 -1.46
CA ASN A 12 3.24 -12.78 -1.00
C ASN A 12 4.36 -13.69 -0.44
N LEU A 13 5.63 -13.35 -0.71
CA LEU A 13 6.80 -14.10 -0.22
C LEU A 13 7.38 -13.54 1.09
N LEU A 14 6.75 -12.52 1.68
CA LEU A 14 7.22 -11.98 2.95
C LEU A 14 7.29 -13.07 4.02
N GLY A 15 8.35 -13.00 4.86
CA GLY A 15 8.61 -13.99 5.88
C GLY A 15 9.47 -15.16 5.42
N THR A 16 9.58 -15.38 4.11
CA THR A 16 10.37 -16.46 3.50
C THR A 16 11.52 -15.95 2.64
N ARG A 17 11.50 -14.66 2.28
CA ARG A 17 12.48 -14.03 1.39
C ARG A 17 13.15 -12.87 2.12
N GLU A 18 14.48 -12.88 2.11
CA GLU A 18 15.32 -11.82 2.67
C GLU A 18 14.88 -11.38 4.08
N PRO A 19 14.82 -12.31 5.08
CA PRO A 19 14.33 -11.97 6.42
C PRO A 19 15.17 -10.91 7.12
N GLU A 20 16.42 -10.73 6.75
CA GLU A 20 17.30 -9.68 7.27
C GLU A 20 16.85 -8.27 6.85
N ILE A 21 16.08 -8.16 5.75
CA ILE A 21 15.55 -6.88 5.27
C ILE A 21 14.09 -6.69 5.70
N TYR A 22 13.27 -7.74 5.58
CA TYR A 22 11.83 -7.65 5.72
C TYR A 22 11.28 -8.31 6.99
N GLY A 23 12.13 -9.05 7.76
CA GLY A 23 11.73 -9.76 8.96
C GLY A 23 11.06 -11.10 8.68
N ASN A 24 10.53 -11.75 9.73
CA ASN A 24 9.95 -13.09 9.68
C ASN A 24 8.42 -13.12 9.53
N LYS A 25 7.74 -11.99 9.70
CA LYS A 25 6.29 -11.96 9.56
C LYS A 25 5.87 -12.13 8.11
N THR A 26 4.86 -12.97 7.90
CA THR A 26 4.28 -13.18 6.58
C THR A 26 3.32 -12.04 6.22
N LEU A 27 2.99 -11.93 4.94
CA LEU A 27 1.96 -10.97 4.51
C LEU A 27 0.64 -11.23 5.24
N ASN A 28 0.27 -12.49 5.41
CA ASN A 28 -0.95 -12.85 6.12
C ASN A 28 -0.95 -12.36 7.57
N ASP A 29 0.19 -12.45 8.25
CA ASP A 29 0.35 -11.91 9.61
C ASP A 29 0.14 -10.39 9.64
N ILE A 30 0.74 -9.69 8.69
CA ILE A 30 0.62 -8.23 8.57
C ILE A 30 -0.84 -7.85 8.31
N GLU A 31 -1.49 -8.54 7.39
CA GLU A 31 -2.89 -8.26 7.06
C GLU A 31 -3.83 -8.49 8.24
N LYS A 32 -3.60 -9.56 9.02
CA LYS A 32 -4.38 -9.84 10.22
C LYS A 32 -4.21 -8.76 11.27
N ASP A 33 -2.96 -8.37 11.55
CA ASP A 33 -2.66 -7.33 12.53
C ASP A 33 -3.27 -5.99 12.13
N LEU A 34 -3.16 -5.65 10.85
CA LEU A 34 -3.67 -4.37 10.35
C LEU A 34 -5.21 -4.35 10.32
N THR A 35 -5.82 -5.46 9.94
CA THR A 35 -7.28 -5.60 9.96
C THR A 35 -7.83 -5.41 11.37
N LYS A 36 -7.16 -6.02 12.36
CA LYS A 36 -7.54 -5.86 13.78
C LYS A 36 -7.43 -4.41 14.21
N ALA A 37 -6.32 -3.74 13.89
CA ALA A 37 -6.12 -2.34 14.21
C ALA A 37 -7.19 -1.44 13.57
N ALA A 38 -7.56 -1.72 12.34
CA ALA A 38 -8.62 -1.00 11.63
C ALA A 38 -9.97 -1.20 12.31
N GLN A 39 -10.30 -2.45 12.70
CA GLN A 39 -11.56 -2.76 13.37
C GLN A 39 -11.69 -2.03 14.71
N GLU A 40 -10.61 -1.88 15.46
CA GLU A 40 -10.59 -1.12 16.71
C GLU A 40 -10.95 0.35 16.50
N LYS A 41 -10.80 0.84 15.27
CA LYS A 41 -11.17 2.22 14.88
C LYS A 41 -12.47 2.27 14.07
N SER A 42 -13.22 1.17 14.04
CA SER A 42 -14.47 1.04 13.28
C SER A 42 -14.28 1.21 11.77
N ILE A 43 -13.13 0.77 11.26
CA ILE A 43 -12.80 0.84 9.85
C ILE A 43 -12.79 -0.57 9.27
N ASN A 44 -13.39 -0.72 8.09
CA ASN A 44 -13.34 -1.95 7.34
C ASN A 44 -12.12 -1.92 6.41
N LEU A 45 -11.18 -2.83 6.62
CA LEU A 45 -10.00 -2.95 5.78
C LEU A 45 -10.14 -4.17 4.86
N GLU A 46 -10.06 -3.93 3.57
CA GLU A 46 -10.00 -4.98 2.56
C GLU A 46 -8.54 -5.12 2.12
N CYS A 47 -8.03 -6.36 2.01
CA CYS A 47 -6.66 -6.63 1.61
C CYS A 47 -6.63 -7.34 0.26
N PHE A 48 -5.72 -6.92 -0.61
CA PHE A 48 -5.55 -7.48 -1.96
C PHE A 48 -4.06 -7.55 -2.28
N GLN A 49 -3.63 -8.66 -2.86
CA GLN A 49 -2.24 -8.84 -3.32
C GLN A 49 -2.26 -9.44 -4.73
N SER A 50 -1.39 -8.94 -5.61
CA SER A 50 -1.20 -9.55 -6.93
C SER A 50 0.20 -9.30 -7.46
N ASN A 51 0.70 -10.27 -8.21
CA ASN A 51 1.93 -10.14 -9.00
C ASN A 51 1.66 -9.55 -10.39
N HIS A 52 0.41 -9.26 -10.73
CA HIS A 52 0.00 -8.80 -12.05
C HIS A 52 -0.51 -7.37 -12.00
N GLN A 53 0.14 -6.47 -12.73
CA GLN A 53 -0.27 -5.06 -12.69
C GLN A 53 -1.69 -4.84 -13.21
N GLY A 54 -2.12 -5.63 -14.20
CA GLY A 54 -3.49 -5.56 -14.72
C GLY A 54 -4.54 -5.88 -13.67
N GLU A 55 -4.27 -6.86 -12.81
CA GLU A 55 -5.17 -7.20 -11.71
C GLU A 55 -5.26 -6.07 -10.68
N ILE A 56 -4.14 -5.40 -10.42
CA ILE A 56 -4.11 -4.23 -9.52
C ILE A 56 -4.92 -3.08 -10.13
N VAL A 57 -4.75 -2.83 -11.43
CA VAL A 57 -5.53 -1.81 -12.16
C VAL A 57 -7.03 -2.11 -12.05
N ASP A 58 -7.42 -3.35 -12.33
CA ASP A 58 -8.83 -3.77 -12.24
C ASP A 58 -9.38 -3.60 -10.83
N LYS A 59 -8.60 -3.98 -9.81
CA LYS A 59 -9.00 -3.84 -8.41
C LYS A 59 -9.25 -2.38 -8.04
N ILE A 60 -8.39 -1.48 -8.48
CA ILE A 60 -8.56 -0.04 -8.24
C ILE A 60 -9.85 0.45 -8.89
N GLN A 61 -10.08 0.08 -10.15
CA GLN A 61 -11.27 0.49 -10.89
C GLN A 61 -12.55 -0.04 -10.22
N ASP A 62 -12.53 -1.30 -9.79
CA ASP A 62 -13.70 -1.92 -9.14
C ASP A 62 -14.00 -1.32 -7.76
N SER A 63 -13.05 -0.61 -7.18
CA SER A 63 -13.15 -0.04 -5.82
C SER A 63 -13.75 1.36 -5.77
N VAL A 64 -13.94 2.01 -6.90
CA VAL A 64 -14.31 3.44 -6.99
C VAL A 64 -15.57 3.78 -6.19
N LYS A 65 -16.56 2.89 -6.16
CA LYS A 65 -17.85 3.16 -5.51
C LYS A 65 -17.87 2.78 -4.03
N SER A 66 -16.93 1.99 -3.55
CA SER A 66 -17.01 1.37 -2.22
C SER A 66 -15.86 1.72 -1.29
N ILE A 67 -14.73 2.19 -1.82
CA ILE A 67 -13.50 2.42 -1.06
C ILE A 67 -13.25 3.93 -0.96
N GLN A 68 -12.96 4.41 0.25
CA GLN A 68 -12.70 5.82 0.52
C GLN A 68 -11.21 6.16 0.53
N GLY A 69 -10.35 5.18 0.76
CA GLY A 69 -8.90 5.41 0.78
C GLY A 69 -8.14 4.14 0.42
N ILE A 70 -6.96 4.30 -0.18
CA ILE A 70 -6.10 3.18 -0.57
C ILE A 70 -4.75 3.32 0.13
N LEU A 71 -4.26 2.20 0.68
CA LEU A 71 -2.87 2.04 1.08
C LEU A 71 -2.22 1.14 0.04
N ILE A 72 -1.14 1.60 -0.58
CA ILE A 72 -0.50 0.81 -1.63
C ILE A 72 0.99 0.63 -1.40
N ASN A 73 1.40 -0.63 -1.28
CA ASN A 73 2.77 -1.07 -1.41
C ASN A 73 2.89 -1.79 -2.75
N ALA A 74 3.20 -1.03 -3.79
CA ALA A 74 3.22 -1.56 -5.15
C ALA A 74 4.45 -2.43 -5.45
N GLY A 75 5.39 -2.53 -4.49
CA GLY A 75 6.62 -3.30 -4.72
C GLY A 75 7.39 -2.73 -5.90
N ALA A 76 7.92 -3.59 -6.75
CA ALA A 76 8.68 -3.16 -7.92
C ALA A 76 7.84 -2.34 -8.92
N PHE A 77 6.53 -2.52 -8.96
CA PHE A 77 5.67 -1.73 -9.85
C PHE A 77 5.68 -0.24 -9.52
N THR A 78 6.11 0.15 -8.32
CA THR A 78 6.34 1.55 -7.95
C THR A 78 7.24 2.25 -8.96
N HIS A 79 8.23 1.53 -9.47
CA HIS A 79 9.30 2.08 -10.32
C HIS A 79 9.05 1.86 -11.81
N THR A 80 8.00 1.13 -12.19
CA THR A 80 7.80 0.70 -13.57
C THR A 80 6.39 0.89 -14.11
N SER A 81 5.36 0.95 -13.25
CA SER A 81 3.98 0.87 -13.73
C SER A 81 3.31 2.23 -13.87
N ILE A 82 3.30 2.73 -15.09
CA ILE A 82 2.49 3.90 -15.45
C ILE A 82 1.00 3.55 -15.39
N SER A 83 0.62 2.31 -15.72
CA SER A 83 -0.79 1.92 -15.71
C SER A 83 -1.40 1.92 -14.30
N ILE A 84 -0.64 1.53 -13.27
CA ILE A 84 -1.12 1.64 -11.88
C ILE A 84 -1.24 3.12 -11.48
N ARG A 85 -0.25 3.95 -11.83
CA ARG A 85 -0.33 5.40 -11.63
C ARG A 85 -1.62 5.98 -12.23
N ASP A 86 -1.90 5.66 -13.48
CA ASP A 86 -3.08 6.18 -14.19
C ASP A 86 -4.37 5.68 -13.56
N ALA A 87 -4.42 4.43 -13.11
CA ALA A 87 -5.58 3.88 -12.44
C ALA A 87 -5.87 4.61 -11.11
N LEU A 88 -4.82 4.87 -10.31
CA LEU A 88 -4.96 5.62 -9.06
C LEU A 88 -5.47 7.04 -9.30
N ILE A 89 -4.91 7.74 -10.28
CA ILE A 89 -5.35 9.09 -10.64
C ILE A 89 -6.81 9.07 -11.13
N GLY A 90 -7.12 8.13 -12.02
CA GLY A 90 -8.46 8.01 -12.60
C GLY A 90 -9.53 7.63 -11.58
N SER A 91 -9.18 6.88 -10.55
CA SER A 91 -10.11 6.49 -9.50
C SER A 91 -10.55 7.67 -8.63
N LYS A 92 -9.72 8.68 -8.51
CA LYS A 92 -9.89 9.82 -7.60
C LYS A 92 -9.96 9.42 -6.13
N ILE A 93 -9.58 8.20 -5.78
CA ILE A 93 -9.49 7.75 -4.40
C ILE A 93 -8.16 8.23 -3.83
N PRO A 94 -8.15 8.94 -2.68
CA PRO A 94 -6.88 9.33 -2.06
C PRO A 94 -6.10 8.09 -1.63
N PHE A 95 -4.77 8.12 -1.81
CA PHE A 95 -3.94 6.98 -1.47
C PHE A 95 -2.64 7.39 -0.78
N VAL A 96 -2.15 6.50 0.08
CA VAL A 96 -0.84 6.58 0.71
C VAL A 96 0.05 5.53 0.07
N GLU A 97 1.22 5.95 -0.38
CA GLU A 97 2.28 5.05 -0.83
C GLU A 97 3.10 4.59 0.36
N LEU A 98 3.37 3.28 0.47
CA LEU A 98 4.21 2.76 1.54
C LEU A 98 5.20 1.73 1.03
N HIS A 99 6.35 1.69 1.69
CA HIS A 99 7.43 0.73 1.44
C HIS A 99 7.98 0.24 2.77
N ILE A 100 8.27 -1.07 2.85
CA ILE A 100 8.85 -1.69 4.05
C ILE A 100 10.28 -1.21 4.24
N SER A 101 11.10 -1.29 3.17
CA SER A 101 12.47 -0.80 3.20
C SER A 101 12.54 0.68 2.87
N ASN A 102 13.66 1.31 3.24
CA ASN A 102 13.94 2.66 2.75
C ASN A 102 14.43 2.55 1.31
N ILE A 103 13.54 2.83 0.34
CA ILE A 103 13.84 2.71 -1.08
C ILE A 103 14.96 3.65 -1.53
N PHE A 104 15.19 4.72 -0.80
CA PHE A 104 16.23 5.71 -1.13
C PHE A 104 17.63 5.25 -0.72
N SER A 105 17.75 4.21 0.09
CA SER A 105 19.03 3.62 0.48
C SER A 105 19.35 2.32 -0.26
N ARG A 106 18.53 1.96 -1.24
CA ARG A 106 18.71 0.75 -2.06
C ARG A 106 19.31 1.15 -3.42
N GLU A 107 19.13 0.30 -4.45
CA GLU A 107 19.67 0.55 -5.79
C GLU A 107 19.10 1.85 -6.38
N GLU A 108 19.88 2.50 -7.23
CA GLU A 108 19.54 3.80 -7.81
C GLU A 108 18.18 3.78 -8.53
N PHE A 109 17.86 2.67 -9.24
CA PHE A 109 16.58 2.56 -9.97
C PHE A 109 15.36 2.51 -9.05
N ARG A 110 15.52 2.34 -7.72
CA ARG A 110 14.41 2.35 -6.76
C ARG A 110 14.12 3.73 -6.18
N LYS A 111 14.91 4.74 -6.53
CA LYS A 111 14.73 6.10 -6.00
C LYS A 111 13.59 6.87 -6.66
N GLU A 112 13.21 6.47 -7.87
CA GLU A 112 12.07 7.07 -8.56
C GLU A 112 10.81 6.27 -8.33
N SER A 113 9.71 6.99 -8.03
CA SER A 113 8.38 6.41 -7.89
C SER A 113 7.43 7.12 -8.85
N PHE A 114 6.64 6.32 -9.56
CA PHE A 114 5.55 6.85 -10.39
C PHE A 114 4.31 7.21 -9.57
N LEU A 115 4.33 7.00 -8.25
CA LEU A 115 3.17 7.18 -7.39
C LEU A 115 3.30 8.40 -6.46
N THR A 116 4.50 8.71 -6.00
CA THR A 116 4.73 9.66 -4.90
C THR A 116 4.14 11.04 -5.14
N ASP A 117 4.25 11.57 -6.36
CA ASP A 117 3.76 12.93 -6.67
C ASP A 117 2.24 13.04 -6.64
N LYS A 118 1.51 11.92 -6.65
CA LYS A 118 0.04 11.89 -6.60
C LYS A 118 -0.50 11.35 -5.27
N ALA A 119 0.34 10.72 -4.47
CA ALA A 119 -0.05 10.23 -3.14
C ALA A 119 -0.33 11.40 -2.19
N ILE A 120 -1.22 11.17 -1.21
CA ILE A 120 -1.41 12.16 -0.14
C ILE A 120 -0.23 12.16 0.83
N GLY A 121 0.55 11.10 0.85
CA GLY A 121 1.76 10.97 1.66
C GLY A 121 2.49 9.69 1.31
N ILE A 122 3.74 9.60 1.78
CA ILE A 122 4.60 8.44 1.59
C ILE A 122 5.19 8.01 2.92
N ILE A 123 5.23 6.70 3.17
CA ILE A 123 5.92 6.08 4.30
C ILE A 123 6.95 5.12 3.73
N SER A 124 8.20 5.22 4.17
CA SER A 124 9.26 4.37 3.64
C SER A 124 10.31 4.10 4.70
N GLY A 125 10.61 2.81 4.94
CA GLY A 125 11.80 2.44 5.70
C GLY A 125 11.58 2.01 7.15
N PHE A 126 10.36 1.94 7.64
CA PHE A 126 10.08 1.55 9.04
C PHE A 126 9.75 0.07 9.19
N GLY A 127 10.17 -0.76 8.22
CA GLY A 127 9.86 -2.18 8.26
C GLY A 127 8.36 -2.42 8.16
N ILE A 128 7.87 -3.46 8.82
CA ILE A 128 6.44 -3.76 8.80
C ILE A 128 5.59 -2.71 9.51
N SER A 129 6.19 -1.89 10.39
CA SER A 129 5.49 -0.76 11.00
C SER A 129 5.03 0.27 9.97
N SER A 130 5.60 0.26 8.78
CA SER A 130 5.17 1.14 7.69
C SER A 130 3.68 0.97 7.38
N TYR A 131 3.15 -0.24 7.51
CA TYR A 131 1.72 -0.50 7.27
C TYR A 131 0.82 0.21 8.29
N SER A 132 1.13 0.09 9.58
CA SER A 132 0.33 0.75 10.61
C SER A 132 0.46 2.27 10.55
N LEU A 133 1.64 2.79 10.23
CA LEU A 133 1.84 4.22 10.04
C LEU A 133 1.04 4.76 8.84
N ALA A 134 0.99 4.00 7.75
CA ALA A 134 0.20 4.37 6.59
C ALA A 134 -1.30 4.37 6.91
N LEU A 135 -1.78 3.39 7.68
CA LEU A 135 -3.17 3.35 8.11
C LEU A 135 -3.51 4.58 8.95
N GLU A 136 -2.69 4.93 9.92
CA GLU A 136 -2.88 6.14 10.73
C GLU A 136 -2.93 7.39 9.84
N GLY A 137 -2.03 7.47 8.86
CA GLY A 137 -1.96 8.62 7.94
C GLY A 137 -3.22 8.79 7.12
N ILE A 138 -3.74 7.71 6.54
CA ILE A 138 -4.95 7.81 5.70
C ILE A 138 -6.20 8.09 6.55
N ILE A 139 -6.29 7.50 7.74
CA ILE A 139 -7.39 7.78 8.67
C ILE A 139 -7.41 9.27 9.04
N GLY A 140 -6.25 9.80 9.42
CA GLY A 140 -6.13 11.22 9.74
C GLY A 140 -6.55 12.13 8.59
N TYR A 141 -6.12 11.81 7.39
CA TYR A 141 -6.49 12.56 6.19
C TYR A 141 -8.01 12.52 5.92
N LEU A 142 -8.59 11.32 5.94
CA LEU A 142 -10.03 11.16 5.64
C LEU A 142 -10.89 11.81 6.72
N SER A 143 -10.49 11.70 7.99
CA SER A 143 -11.23 12.31 9.10
C SER A 143 -11.21 13.83 9.07
N SER A 144 -10.15 14.43 8.53
CA SER A 144 -10.04 15.89 8.40
C SER A 144 -10.91 16.47 7.27
N LYS A 145 -11.50 15.62 6.44
CA LYS A 145 -12.39 16.05 5.33
C LYS A 145 -13.87 16.11 5.73
N ASP A 146 -14.22 15.63 6.90
CA ASP A 146 -15.60 15.64 7.41
C ASP A 146 -15.99 16.98 8.04
#